data_9be8269b46f16b966a16099a1b649aa9
#
_entry.id   9be8269b46f16b966a16099a1b649aa9
#
_cell.length_a   1.000
_cell.length_b   1.000
_cell.length_c   1.000
_cell.angle_alpha   90.00
_cell.angle_beta   90.00
_cell.angle_gamma   90.00
#
_symmetry.space_group_name_H-M   'P 1'
#
loop_
_entity.id
_entity.type
_entity.pdbx_description
1 polymer ?
#
loop_
_entity_poly.entity_id
_entity_poly.type
_entity_poly.pdbx_seq_one_letter_code
_entity_poly.pdbx_strand_id
1 'polypeptide(L)'
;MELLVETIHNEVPTLNKNNIKLHVIGDIDMLPEAAKTELTEALNKTSANTGLNLIMALSYSSRWEIVHAVKQIAVAVKEGKLTPEAISQDTIQQYLTTKNFPDPELMIRTSGEYRISNFLLYQLAYAELYFTNTLWPDFRKENLYDAIQDFQSRERRFGKTGEQIKKEEHTNL
;
A
#
# COMPACT_ATOMS: atom_id res chain seq x y z
N MET A 1 -6.03 15.60 14.10
CA MET A 1 -6.21 14.25 14.69
C MET A 1 -7.66 13.99 15.11
N GLU A 2 -8.36 14.96 15.69
CA GLU A 2 -9.80 14.86 15.98
C GLU A 2 -10.62 14.53 14.73
N LEU A 3 -10.36 15.20 13.62
CA LEU A 3 -11.02 14.93 12.34
C LEU A 3 -10.80 13.47 11.87
N LEU A 4 -9.61 12.88 12.08
CA LEU A 4 -9.34 11.49 11.73
C LEU A 4 -10.21 10.54 12.54
N VAL A 5 -10.29 10.77 13.85
CA VAL A 5 -11.12 9.99 14.80
C VAL A 5 -12.58 10.02 14.37
N GLU A 6 -13.11 11.23 14.16
CA GLU A 6 -14.50 11.45 13.75
C GLU A 6 -14.80 10.80 12.39
N THR A 7 -13.89 10.95 11.42
CA THR A 7 -14.05 10.36 10.08
C THR A 7 -14.05 8.83 10.15
N ILE A 8 -13.12 8.21 10.88
CA ILE A 8 -13.07 6.75 11.04
C ILE A 8 -14.39 6.26 11.65
N HIS A 9 -14.84 6.89 12.75
CA HIS A 9 -16.08 6.50 13.42
C HIS A 9 -17.30 6.54 12.47
N ASN A 10 -17.43 7.64 11.72
CA ASN A 10 -18.57 7.86 10.83
C ASN A 10 -18.57 6.95 9.60
N GLU A 11 -17.40 6.52 9.12
CA GLU A 11 -17.29 5.71 7.90
C GLU A 11 -17.43 4.19 8.13
N VAL A 12 -17.26 3.68 9.35
CA VAL A 12 -17.39 2.24 9.64
C VAL A 12 -18.70 1.63 9.14
N PRO A 13 -19.89 2.25 9.33
CA PRO A 13 -21.13 1.70 8.79
C PRO A 13 -21.13 1.58 7.25
N THR A 14 -20.55 2.58 6.56
CA THR A 14 -20.38 2.59 5.11
C THR A 14 -19.45 1.47 4.64
N LEU A 15 -18.32 1.27 5.33
CA LEU A 15 -17.39 0.19 5.04
C LEU A 15 -18.05 -1.18 5.17
N ASN A 16 -18.78 -1.41 6.26
CA ASN A 16 -19.50 -2.68 6.48
C ASN A 16 -20.60 -2.91 5.45
N LYS A 17 -21.39 -1.89 5.13
CA LYS A 17 -22.43 -1.98 4.10
C LYS A 17 -21.88 -2.39 2.73
N ASN A 18 -20.66 -1.94 2.40
CA ASN A 18 -20.00 -2.22 1.14
C ASN A 18 -19.02 -3.41 1.21
N ASN A 19 -19.02 -4.17 2.31
CA ASN A 19 -18.12 -5.30 2.52
C ASN A 19 -16.63 -4.93 2.37
N ILE A 20 -16.23 -3.74 2.85
CA ILE A 20 -14.87 -3.23 2.79
C ILE A 20 -14.16 -3.54 4.11
N LYS A 21 -13.00 -4.20 4.04
CA LYS A 21 -12.14 -4.48 5.18
C LYS A 21 -11.10 -3.38 5.33
N LEU A 22 -11.10 -2.74 6.51
CA LEU A 22 -10.12 -1.71 6.82
C LEU A 22 -8.80 -2.33 7.30
N HIS A 23 -7.70 -1.77 6.84
CA HIS A 23 -6.34 -2.08 7.29
C HIS A 23 -5.56 -0.80 7.50
N VAL A 24 -4.46 -0.90 8.27
CA VAL A 24 -3.55 0.22 8.52
C VAL A 24 -2.12 -0.23 8.37
N ILE A 25 -1.29 0.63 7.78
CA ILE A 25 0.17 0.51 7.71
C ILE A 25 0.81 1.78 8.29
N GLY A 26 2.02 1.66 8.80
CA GLY A 26 2.80 2.77 9.37
C GLY A 26 3.02 2.66 10.87
N ASP A 27 3.52 3.74 11.47
CA ASP A 27 3.85 3.81 12.90
C ASP A 27 2.63 4.23 13.72
N ILE A 28 1.78 3.26 14.05
CA ILE A 28 0.55 3.48 14.81
C ILE A 28 0.86 3.99 16.22
N ASP A 29 2.02 3.64 16.78
CA ASP A 29 2.42 4.06 18.12
C ASP A 29 2.61 5.59 18.22
N MET A 30 2.88 6.26 17.11
CA MET A 30 2.94 7.71 17.02
C MET A 30 1.57 8.40 17.07
N LEU A 31 0.47 7.68 16.99
CA LEU A 31 -0.87 8.25 17.06
C LEU A 31 -1.26 8.57 18.51
N PRO A 32 -2.07 9.63 18.76
CA PRO A 32 -2.70 9.85 20.06
C PRO A 32 -3.59 8.67 20.50
N GLU A 33 -3.68 8.40 21.78
CA GLU A 33 -4.42 7.25 22.33
C GLU A 33 -5.89 7.21 21.87
N ALA A 34 -6.58 8.35 21.81
CA ALA A 34 -7.94 8.41 21.28
C ALA A 34 -8.03 7.91 19.84
N ALA A 35 -7.05 8.27 18.99
CA ALA A 35 -7.02 7.82 17.60
C ALA A 35 -6.71 6.32 17.49
N LYS A 36 -5.83 5.79 18.34
CA LYS A 36 -5.53 4.35 18.41
C LYS A 36 -6.76 3.53 18.79
N THR A 37 -7.52 4.01 19.79
CA THR A 37 -8.73 3.34 20.28
C THR A 37 -9.77 3.25 19.16
N GLU A 38 -10.14 4.36 18.55
CA GLU A 38 -11.13 4.39 17.46
C GLU A 38 -10.68 3.58 16.24
N LEU A 39 -9.38 3.66 15.90
CA LEU A 39 -8.81 2.87 14.81
C LEU A 39 -8.93 1.37 15.11
N THR A 40 -8.58 0.94 16.32
CA THR A 40 -8.68 -0.46 16.74
C THR A 40 -10.12 -0.97 16.68
N GLU A 41 -11.08 -0.15 17.13
CA GLU A 41 -12.50 -0.48 17.02
C GLU A 41 -12.95 -0.62 15.57
N ALA A 42 -12.54 0.31 14.69
CA ALA A 42 -12.90 0.28 13.27
C ALA A 42 -12.31 -0.96 12.57
N LEU A 43 -11.05 -1.31 12.85
CA LEU A 43 -10.40 -2.52 12.35
C LEU A 43 -11.17 -3.78 12.80
N ASN A 44 -11.55 -3.85 14.08
CA ASN A 44 -12.32 -4.98 14.62
C ASN A 44 -13.71 -5.08 13.98
N LYS A 45 -14.44 -3.95 13.87
CA LYS A 45 -15.79 -3.89 13.29
C LYS A 45 -15.83 -4.29 11.82
N THR A 46 -14.72 -4.11 11.07
CA THR A 46 -14.64 -4.45 9.64
C THR A 46 -13.88 -5.76 9.37
N SER A 47 -13.38 -6.44 10.42
CA SER A 47 -12.49 -7.60 10.31
C SER A 47 -13.10 -8.79 9.57
N ALA A 48 -14.45 -8.97 9.68
CA ALA A 48 -15.18 -10.05 9.03
C ALA A 48 -15.50 -9.77 7.55
N ASN A 49 -15.28 -8.55 7.06
CA ASN A 49 -15.52 -8.20 5.65
C ASN A 49 -14.52 -8.91 4.74
N THR A 50 -14.97 -9.33 3.57
CA THR A 50 -14.25 -10.19 2.62
C THR A 50 -14.09 -9.56 1.23
N GLY A 51 -14.61 -8.34 1.04
CA GLY A 51 -14.55 -7.63 -0.24
C GLY A 51 -13.26 -6.81 -0.40
N LEU A 52 -13.38 -5.53 -0.74
CA LEU A 52 -12.26 -4.63 -0.94
C LEU A 52 -11.44 -4.45 0.34
N ASN A 53 -10.12 -4.53 0.24
CA ASN A 53 -9.21 -4.11 1.31
C ASN A 53 -8.88 -2.62 1.14
N LEU A 54 -9.31 -1.80 2.09
CA LEU A 54 -8.93 -0.39 2.20
C LEU A 54 -7.75 -0.27 3.18
N ILE A 55 -6.61 0.19 2.70
CA ILE A 55 -5.39 0.29 3.50
C ILE A 55 -5.07 1.77 3.73
N MET A 56 -5.11 2.21 4.99
CA MET A 56 -4.74 3.56 5.37
C MET A 56 -3.28 3.60 5.81
N ALA A 57 -2.48 4.50 5.22
CA ALA A 57 -1.11 4.76 5.63
C ALA A 57 -1.09 5.91 6.64
N LEU A 58 -0.90 5.60 7.93
CA LEU A 58 -0.91 6.57 9.03
C LEU A 58 0.47 6.66 9.68
N SER A 59 0.97 7.88 9.89
CA SER A 59 2.35 8.12 10.36
C SER A 59 3.37 7.27 9.61
N TYR A 60 3.14 7.10 8.30
CA TYR A 60 3.89 6.21 7.43
C TYR A 60 5.00 6.96 6.68
N SER A 61 6.15 6.34 6.60
CA SER A 61 7.18 6.67 5.62
C SER A 61 7.99 5.43 5.28
N SER A 62 8.34 5.25 4.00
CA SER A 62 9.09 4.08 3.54
C SER A 62 10.46 3.93 4.19
N ARG A 63 11.17 5.04 4.43
CA ARG A 63 12.47 4.99 5.11
C ARG A 63 12.33 4.48 6.55
N TRP A 64 11.30 4.93 7.28
CA TRP A 64 10.99 4.38 8.59
C TRP A 64 10.65 2.89 8.51
N GLU A 65 9.79 2.49 7.58
CA GLU A 65 9.37 1.11 7.42
C GLU A 65 10.54 0.17 7.14
N ILE A 66 11.43 0.56 6.21
CA ILE A 66 12.64 -0.22 5.89
C ILE A 66 13.54 -0.37 7.13
N VAL A 67 13.80 0.73 7.85
CA VAL A 67 14.59 0.68 9.09
C VAL A 67 13.91 -0.20 10.14
N HIS A 68 12.59 -0.12 10.28
CA HIS A 68 11.81 -0.95 11.19
C HIS A 68 11.95 -2.44 10.82
N ALA A 69 11.78 -2.81 9.54
CA ALA A 69 11.98 -4.17 9.06
C ALA A 69 13.40 -4.68 9.34
N VAL A 70 14.42 -3.88 9.04
CA VAL A 70 15.83 -4.24 9.31
C VAL A 70 16.09 -4.49 10.80
N LYS A 71 15.52 -3.67 11.68
CA LYS A 71 15.64 -3.89 13.14
C LYS A 71 15.02 -5.22 13.57
N GLN A 72 13.83 -5.55 13.05
CA GLN A 72 13.17 -6.82 13.36
C GLN A 72 13.96 -8.03 12.85
N ILE A 73 14.50 -7.95 11.62
CA ILE A 73 15.36 -8.98 11.04
C ILE A 73 16.61 -9.17 11.91
N ALA A 74 17.26 -8.07 12.36
CA ALA A 74 18.43 -8.14 13.23
C ALA A 74 18.11 -8.82 14.56
N VAL A 75 16.93 -8.57 15.13
CA VAL A 75 16.46 -9.27 16.33
C VAL A 75 16.25 -10.76 16.05
N ALA A 76 15.61 -11.13 14.94
CA ALA A 76 15.40 -12.52 14.55
C ALA A 76 16.73 -13.28 14.36
N VAL A 77 17.73 -12.64 13.78
CA VAL A 77 19.09 -13.20 13.64
C VAL A 77 19.73 -13.39 15.03
N LYS A 78 19.67 -12.38 15.90
CA LYS A 78 20.20 -12.47 17.28
C LYS A 78 19.55 -13.59 18.08
N GLU A 79 18.28 -13.85 17.87
CA GLU A 79 17.52 -14.91 18.55
C GLU A 79 17.68 -16.30 17.88
N GLY A 80 18.47 -16.40 16.83
CA GLY A 80 18.70 -17.67 16.09
C GLY A 80 17.50 -18.14 15.27
N LYS A 81 16.48 -17.29 15.06
CA LYS A 81 15.30 -17.59 14.23
C LYS A 81 15.58 -17.44 12.73
N LEU A 82 16.64 -16.72 12.39
CA LEU A 82 17.07 -16.45 11.02
C LEU A 82 18.60 -16.43 10.97
N THR A 83 19.20 -16.86 9.86
CA THR A 83 20.64 -16.68 9.63
C THR A 83 20.87 -15.54 8.61
N PRO A 84 22.03 -14.86 8.66
CA PRO A 84 22.31 -13.79 7.68
C PRO A 84 22.22 -14.28 6.22
N GLU A 85 22.62 -15.51 5.95
CA GLU A 85 22.62 -16.11 4.62
C GLU A 85 21.20 -16.41 4.10
N ALA A 86 20.22 -16.55 5.00
CA ALA A 86 18.82 -16.77 4.66
C ALA A 86 18.05 -15.46 4.40
N ILE A 87 18.68 -14.29 4.57
CA ILE A 87 18.05 -13.01 4.29
C ILE A 87 17.96 -12.82 2.78
N SER A 88 16.73 -12.73 2.27
CA SER A 88 16.39 -12.54 0.85
C SER A 88 15.45 -11.33 0.68
N GLN A 89 15.07 -11.02 -0.55
CA GLN A 89 14.04 -10.02 -0.84
C GLN A 89 12.70 -10.40 -0.19
N ASP A 90 12.33 -11.68 -0.24
CA ASP A 90 11.11 -12.20 0.39
C ASP A 90 11.17 -12.04 1.91
N THR A 91 12.35 -12.26 2.51
CA THR A 91 12.54 -12.00 3.95
C THR A 91 12.23 -10.55 4.28
N ILE A 92 12.77 -9.58 3.52
CA ILE A 92 12.48 -8.17 3.75
C ILE A 92 10.97 -7.92 3.66
N GLN A 93 10.32 -8.41 2.60
CA GLN A 93 8.88 -8.25 2.37
C GLN A 93 8.05 -8.77 3.56
N GLN A 94 8.43 -9.89 4.17
CA GLN A 94 7.76 -10.46 5.35
C GLN A 94 7.84 -9.60 6.61
N TYR A 95 8.79 -8.68 6.67
CA TYR A 95 8.95 -7.75 7.79
C TYR A 95 8.43 -6.34 7.51
N LEU A 96 7.95 -6.04 6.28
CA LEU A 96 7.28 -4.79 5.97
C LEU A 96 5.87 -4.74 6.55
N THR A 97 5.34 -3.56 6.80
CA THR A 97 3.96 -3.38 7.27
C THR A 97 2.93 -3.79 6.21
N THR A 98 3.36 -3.85 4.95
CA THR A 98 2.57 -4.26 3.78
C THR A 98 2.62 -5.77 3.49
N LYS A 99 3.27 -6.58 4.32
CA LYS A 99 3.53 -8.02 4.10
C LYS A 99 2.31 -8.88 3.71
N ASN A 100 1.11 -8.44 4.07
CA ASN A 100 -0.14 -9.17 3.80
C ASN A 100 -0.84 -8.70 2.52
N PHE A 101 -0.23 -7.80 1.77
CA PHE A 101 -0.80 -7.21 0.57
C PHE A 101 0.15 -7.37 -0.61
N PRO A 102 -0.39 -7.50 -1.84
CA PRO A 102 0.44 -7.44 -3.03
C PRO A 102 1.04 -6.04 -3.19
N ASP A 103 2.14 -5.95 -3.90
CA ASP A 103 2.70 -4.67 -4.31
C ASP A 103 1.71 -3.93 -5.23
N PRO A 104 1.62 -2.59 -5.13
CA PRO A 104 0.69 -1.82 -5.94
C PRO A 104 1.08 -1.86 -7.43
N GLU A 105 0.11 -2.07 -8.29
CA GLU A 105 0.30 -2.04 -9.75
C GLU A 105 0.20 -0.61 -10.31
N LEU A 106 -0.61 0.25 -9.68
CA LEU A 106 -0.83 1.64 -10.08
C LEU A 106 -0.70 2.56 -8.86
N MET A 107 0.14 3.58 -8.97
CA MET A 107 0.21 4.68 -8.01
C MET A 107 -0.34 5.95 -8.68
N ILE A 108 -1.35 6.55 -8.06
CA ILE A 108 -1.95 7.82 -8.51
C ILE A 108 -1.48 8.94 -7.59
N ARG A 109 -0.84 9.95 -8.15
CA ARG A 109 -0.45 11.17 -7.44
C ARG A 109 -1.23 12.37 -7.97
N THR A 110 -1.97 13.00 -7.07
CA THR A 110 -2.78 14.20 -7.35
C THR A 110 -1.99 15.49 -7.13
N SER A 111 -2.62 16.65 -7.40
CA SER A 111 -2.14 17.99 -7.08
C SER A 111 -0.93 18.46 -7.90
N GLY A 112 -0.67 17.89 -9.09
CA GLY A 112 0.43 18.29 -9.97
C GLY A 112 1.82 18.03 -9.41
N GLU A 113 1.95 17.14 -8.41
CA GLU A 113 3.19 16.80 -7.76
C GLU A 113 3.83 15.57 -8.40
N TYR A 114 5.04 15.72 -8.96
CA TYR A 114 5.75 14.67 -9.70
C TYR A 114 6.81 13.96 -8.83
N ARG A 115 6.46 13.60 -7.60
CA ARG A 115 7.31 12.89 -6.64
C ARG A 115 6.49 11.93 -5.80
N ILE A 116 7.11 10.86 -5.31
CA ILE A 116 6.43 9.86 -4.46
C ILE A 116 6.52 10.17 -2.95
N SER A 117 7.27 11.20 -2.57
CA SER A 117 7.36 11.74 -1.19
C SER A 117 7.57 10.67 -0.12
N ASN A 118 8.53 9.76 -0.33
CA ASN A 118 8.86 8.71 0.63
C ASN A 118 7.68 7.73 0.92
N PHE A 119 6.80 7.54 -0.07
CA PHE A 119 5.67 6.62 0.02
C PHE A 119 5.96 5.32 -0.72
N LEU A 120 5.86 4.17 -0.05
CA LEU A 120 5.98 2.82 -0.59
C LEU A 120 7.19 2.58 -1.51
N LEU A 121 8.41 3.11 -1.15
CA LEU A 121 9.61 3.04 -2.00
C LEU A 121 9.96 1.61 -2.44
N TYR A 122 9.84 0.64 -1.54
CA TYR A 122 10.14 -0.75 -1.82
C TYR A 122 9.08 -1.39 -2.72
N GLN A 123 7.82 -1.15 -2.40
CA GLN A 123 6.67 -1.78 -3.05
C GLN A 123 6.35 -1.16 -4.43
N LEU A 124 6.75 0.10 -4.68
CA LEU A 124 6.52 0.78 -5.96
C LEU A 124 7.56 0.46 -7.04
N ALA A 125 8.47 -0.47 -6.79
CA ALA A 125 9.59 -0.77 -7.70
C ALA A 125 9.16 -1.08 -9.14
N TYR A 126 7.99 -1.67 -9.33
CA TYR A 126 7.40 -2.02 -10.63
C TYR A 126 6.00 -1.43 -10.85
N ALA A 127 5.58 -0.49 -9.99
CA ALA A 127 4.29 0.15 -10.13
C ALA A 127 4.29 1.16 -11.29
N GLU A 128 3.19 1.20 -12.02
CA GLU A 128 2.93 2.28 -12.97
C GLU A 128 2.56 3.55 -12.21
N LEU A 129 3.12 4.69 -12.65
CA LEU A 129 2.90 5.98 -12.00
C LEU A 129 1.98 6.84 -12.86
N TYR A 130 0.89 7.32 -12.27
CA TYR A 130 -0.04 8.27 -12.87
C TYR A 130 -0.05 9.56 -12.08
N PHE A 131 0.24 10.69 -12.75
CA PHE A 131 0.26 12.02 -12.15
C PHE A 131 -0.85 12.87 -12.74
N THR A 132 -1.63 13.54 -11.88
CA THR A 132 -2.70 14.45 -12.31
C THR A 132 -2.62 15.79 -11.60
N ASN A 133 -3.00 16.86 -12.30
CA ASN A 133 -3.11 18.20 -11.73
C ASN A 133 -4.35 18.38 -10.85
N THR A 134 -5.31 17.44 -10.92
CA THR A 134 -6.52 17.47 -10.11
C THR A 134 -6.14 17.48 -8.62
N LEU A 135 -6.66 18.43 -7.86
CA LEU A 135 -6.46 18.47 -6.40
C LEU A 135 -7.21 17.32 -5.73
N TRP A 136 -6.69 16.81 -4.62
CA TRP A 136 -7.33 15.68 -3.92
C TRP A 136 -8.81 15.92 -3.57
N PRO A 137 -9.23 17.12 -3.09
CA PRO A 137 -10.64 17.39 -2.81
C PRO A 137 -11.55 17.34 -4.05
N ASP A 138 -10.98 17.49 -5.26
CA ASP A 138 -11.71 17.49 -6.53
C ASP A 138 -11.57 16.17 -7.29
N PHE A 139 -10.74 15.25 -6.80
CA PHE A 139 -10.56 13.93 -7.40
C PHE A 139 -11.82 13.09 -7.21
N ARG A 140 -12.44 12.67 -8.31
CA ARG A 140 -13.70 11.92 -8.34
C ARG A 140 -13.56 10.64 -9.14
N LYS A 141 -14.66 9.94 -9.25
CA LYS A 141 -14.79 8.66 -9.95
C LYS A 141 -14.28 8.72 -11.39
N GLU A 142 -14.60 9.79 -12.10
CA GLU A 142 -14.16 10.02 -13.47
C GLU A 142 -12.64 10.09 -13.57
N ASN A 143 -11.99 10.81 -12.66
CA ASN A 143 -10.53 10.90 -12.61
C ASN A 143 -9.86 9.55 -12.30
N LEU A 144 -10.51 8.71 -11.48
CA LEU A 144 -10.04 7.35 -11.23
C LEU A 144 -10.15 6.50 -12.50
N TYR A 145 -11.23 6.62 -13.25
CA TYR A 145 -11.42 5.90 -14.50
C TYR A 145 -10.39 6.32 -15.56
N ASP A 146 -10.08 7.61 -15.67
CA ASP A 146 -9.04 8.11 -16.55
C ASP A 146 -7.68 7.48 -16.20
N ALA A 147 -7.34 7.41 -14.92
CA ALA A 147 -6.10 6.79 -14.45
C ALA A 147 -6.05 5.28 -14.75
N ILE A 148 -7.17 4.57 -14.58
CA ILE A 148 -7.27 3.13 -14.90
C ILE A 148 -7.18 2.91 -16.41
N GLN A 149 -7.83 3.73 -17.22
CA GLN A 149 -7.78 3.64 -18.67
C GLN A 149 -6.37 3.90 -19.21
N ASP A 150 -5.68 4.91 -18.66
CA ASP A 150 -4.27 5.16 -18.98
C ASP A 150 -3.40 3.95 -18.61
N PHE A 151 -3.56 3.41 -17.40
CA PHE A 151 -2.85 2.21 -16.95
C PHE A 151 -3.08 1.01 -17.88
N GLN A 152 -4.32 0.76 -18.29
CA GLN A 152 -4.67 -0.35 -19.20
C GLN A 152 -4.10 -0.19 -20.61
N SER A 153 -3.82 1.04 -21.03
CA SER A 153 -3.22 1.33 -22.34
C SER A 153 -1.71 1.10 -22.40
N ARG A 154 -1.05 0.93 -21.24
CA ARG A 154 0.40 0.79 -21.13
C ARG A 154 0.85 -0.66 -21.34
N GLU A 155 1.98 -0.83 -22.06
CA GLU A 155 2.67 -2.11 -22.16
C GLU A 155 3.55 -2.34 -20.92
N ARG A 156 3.19 -3.30 -20.06
CA ARG A 156 3.97 -3.63 -18.85
C ARG A 156 5.10 -4.59 -19.22
N ARG A 157 6.33 -4.15 -19.08
CA ARG A 157 7.51 -4.91 -19.57
C ARG A 157 8.27 -5.68 -18.48
N PHE A 158 8.12 -5.34 -17.20
CA PHE A 158 8.81 -6.00 -16.07
C PHE A 158 10.30 -6.24 -16.30
N GLY A 159 10.98 -5.25 -16.90
CA GLY A 159 12.40 -5.35 -17.26
C GLY A 159 12.71 -6.13 -18.54
N LYS A 160 11.70 -6.63 -19.28
CA LYS A 160 11.86 -7.29 -20.58
C LYS A 160 11.78 -6.30 -21.74
N THR A 161 12.30 -6.67 -22.90
CA THR A 161 12.08 -5.91 -24.14
C THR A 161 10.71 -6.26 -24.73
N GLY A 162 10.10 -5.35 -25.52
CA GLY A 162 8.81 -5.61 -26.18
C GLY A 162 8.85 -6.85 -27.10
N GLU A 163 10.01 -7.19 -27.67
CA GLU A 163 10.20 -8.42 -28.46
C GLU A 163 10.15 -9.69 -27.62
N GLN A 164 10.66 -9.64 -26.38
CA GLN A 164 10.64 -10.78 -25.48
C GLN A 164 9.21 -11.08 -24.99
N ILE A 165 8.40 -10.05 -24.76
CA ILE A 165 6.99 -10.20 -24.36
C ILE A 165 6.19 -10.84 -25.50
N LYS A 166 6.31 -10.36 -26.73
CA LYS A 166 5.61 -10.91 -27.90
C LYS A 166 5.98 -12.37 -28.17
N LYS A 167 7.22 -12.79 -27.91
CA LYS A 167 7.62 -14.19 -28.04
C LYS A 167 6.96 -15.10 -27.00
N GLU A 168 6.80 -14.64 -25.77
CA GLU A 168 6.13 -15.42 -24.71
C GLU A 168 4.63 -15.57 -24.95
N GLU A 169 3.96 -14.54 -25.45
CA GLU A 169 2.54 -14.61 -25.84
C GLU A 169 2.29 -15.63 -26.95
N HIS A 170 3.22 -15.75 -27.92
CA HIS A 170 3.12 -16.72 -29.01
C HIS A 170 3.52 -18.15 -28.59
N THR A 171 4.18 -18.34 -27.45
CA THR A 171 4.59 -19.68 -26.97
C THR A 171 3.54 -20.30 -26.05
N ASN A 172 2.60 -19.51 -25.52
CA ASN A 172 1.53 -19.94 -24.62
C ASN A 172 0.15 -20.11 -25.31
N LEU A 173 0.11 -20.08 -26.63
CA LEU A 173 -1.02 -20.44 -27.51
C LEU A 173 -0.75 -21.77 -28.20
#